data_e32de8f6104ba2cc3734e63051a48ecb
#
_entry.id   e32de8f6104ba2cc3734e63051a48ecb
#
_cell.length_a   1.000
_cell.length_b   1.000
_cell.length_c   1.000
_cell.angle_alpha   90.00
_cell.angle_beta   90.00
_cell.angle_gamma   90.00
#
_symmetry.space_group_name_H-M   'P 1'
#
loop_
_entity.id
_entity.type
_entity.pdbx_description
1 polymer ?
#
loop_
_entity_poly.entity_id
_entity_poly.type
_entity_poly.pdbx_seq_one_letter_code
_entity_poly.pdbx_strand_id
1 'polypeptide(L)'
;MKKTLILWTLLLGAVALTGCGQQNNNEILSGEDMLVQTTHEGSEMNTTGMANPASEYCVSQGGTSENRKDKDGAEFGVCILSNGEEREEWSFYRESEYVGLSLADAEAKAKESGVEFRIAEQDGEAKALTMDLRPGRVNAVVNSGVVTSVVIE
;
A
#
# COMPACT_ATOMS: atom_id res chain seq x y z
N MET A 1 21.98 11.49 45.70
CA MET A 1 20.76 12.25 45.97
C MET A 1 20.92 13.67 45.48
N LYS A 2 20.41 14.01 44.32
CA LYS A 2 20.19 15.40 43.86
C LYS A 2 18.99 15.35 42.91
N LYS A 3 17.84 15.81 43.36
CA LYS A 3 16.60 15.99 42.63
C LYS A 3 16.69 17.32 41.89
N THR A 4 16.65 17.33 40.56
CA THR A 4 16.53 18.55 39.76
C THR A 4 15.07 18.68 39.31
N LEU A 5 14.38 19.65 39.92
CA LEU A 5 13.06 20.11 39.49
C LEU A 5 13.24 20.98 38.22
N ILE A 6 12.60 20.63 37.13
CA ILE A 6 12.44 21.49 35.97
C ILE A 6 11.04 22.05 35.96
N LEU A 7 10.98 23.37 36.19
CA LEU A 7 9.77 24.18 36.16
C LEU A 7 9.39 24.45 34.70
N TRP A 8 8.23 23.96 34.26
CA TRP A 8 7.68 24.32 32.94
C TRP A 8 6.72 25.50 33.11
N THR A 9 7.10 26.64 32.53
CA THR A 9 6.25 27.83 32.40
C THR A 9 5.29 27.67 31.25
N LEU A 10 3.99 27.73 31.54
CA LEU A 10 2.88 27.83 30.59
C LEU A 10 2.88 29.23 29.91
N LEU A 11 3.00 29.27 28.60
CA LEU A 11 2.73 30.46 27.78
C LEU A 11 1.37 30.25 27.08
N LEU A 12 0.36 31.00 27.56
CA LEU A 12 -0.93 31.16 26.86
C LEU A 12 -0.74 32.15 25.70
N GLY A 13 -0.89 31.67 24.46
CA GLY A 13 -1.02 32.50 23.27
C GLY A 13 -2.47 32.50 22.78
N ALA A 14 -3.14 33.64 22.89
CA ALA A 14 -4.45 33.89 22.28
C ALA A 14 -4.26 34.17 20.79
N VAL A 15 -4.94 33.41 19.91
CA VAL A 15 -5.04 33.71 18.46
C VAL A 15 -6.45 34.16 18.15
N ALA A 16 -6.56 35.41 17.65
CA ALA A 16 -7.79 36.04 17.21
C ALA A 16 -8.24 35.45 15.86
N LEU A 17 -9.53 35.08 15.79
CA LEU A 17 -10.23 34.68 14.57
C LEU A 17 -10.63 35.96 13.79
N THR A 18 -10.04 36.21 12.63
CA THR A 18 -10.58 37.09 11.62
C THR A 18 -11.16 36.27 10.48
N GLY A 19 -12.48 36.31 10.35
CA GLY A 19 -13.21 35.73 9.25
C GLY A 19 -13.04 36.59 7.99
N CYS A 20 -12.82 35.95 6.85
CA CYS A 20 -13.06 36.54 5.53
C CYS A 20 -14.01 35.66 4.74
N GLY A 21 -15.19 36.21 4.47
CA GLY A 21 -16.16 35.57 3.61
C GLY A 21 -15.70 35.61 2.15
N GLN A 22 -15.92 34.52 1.45
CA GLN A 22 -15.69 34.45 0.01
C GLN A 22 -17.02 34.43 -0.70
N GLN A 23 -17.28 35.51 -1.43
CA GLN A 23 -18.44 35.67 -2.29
C GLN A 23 -18.24 34.88 -3.58
N ASN A 24 -19.23 34.07 -3.90
CA ASN A 24 -19.33 33.41 -5.20
C ASN A 24 -19.92 34.42 -6.19
N ASN A 25 -19.13 34.87 -7.13
CA ASN A 25 -19.62 35.57 -8.31
C ASN A 25 -19.73 34.60 -9.48
N ASN A 26 -20.96 34.15 -9.76
CA ASN A 26 -21.31 33.56 -11.05
C ASN A 26 -21.49 34.73 -12.04
N GLU A 27 -20.51 34.94 -12.90
CA GLU A 27 -20.71 35.71 -14.14
C GLU A 27 -20.78 34.75 -15.32
N ILE A 28 -21.97 34.74 -15.94
CA ILE A 28 -22.25 34.09 -17.20
C ILE A 28 -21.72 35.03 -18.30
N LEU A 29 -20.70 34.66 -19.02
CA LEU A 29 -20.32 35.28 -20.29
C LEU A 29 -20.49 34.26 -21.42
N SER A 30 -21.48 34.50 -22.22
CA SER A 30 -21.70 33.96 -23.55
C SER A 30 -20.69 34.55 -24.54
N GLY A 31 -20.05 33.72 -25.33
CA GLY A 31 -19.14 34.15 -26.41
C GLY A 31 -18.48 32.96 -27.11
N GLU A 32 -18.87 32.82 -28.35
CA GLU A 32 -18.59 31.79 -29.34
C GLU A 32 -17.10 31.58 -29.67
N ASP A 33 -16.86 30.38 -30.19
CA ASP A 33 -15.75 29.96 -31.06
C ASP A 33 -14.33 29.86 -30.46
N MET A 34 -13.89 28.61 -30.21
CA MET A 34 -12.71 28.08 -30.89
C MET A 34 -12.56 26.54 -30.64
N LEU A 35 -12.81 25.80 -31.70
CA LEU A 35 -12.47 24.37 -31.80
C LEU A 35 -10.97 24.17 -31.64
N VAL A 36 -10.55 23.62 -30.52
CA VAL A 36 -9.30 22.88 -30.42
C VAL A 36 -9.65 21.44 -30.00
N GLN A 37 -9.75 20.58 -30.98
CA GLN A 37 -9.76 19.15 -30.79
C GLN A 37 -8.36 18.71 -30.34
N THR A 38 -8.16 18.59 -29.04
CA THR A 38 -7.12 17.71 -28.51
C THR A 38 -7.80 16.40 -28.18
N THR A 39 -7.63 15.43 -29.08
CA THR A 39 -7.94 14.03 -28.80
C THR A 39 -6.99 13.52 -27.73
N HIS A 40 -7.35 13.71 -26.47
CA HIS A 40 -6.88 12.85 -25.40
C HIS A 40 -7.87 11.68 -25.37
N GLU A 41 -7.46 10.55 -25.90
CA GLU A 41 -8.03 9.28 -25.51
C GLU A 41 -7.77 9.14 -24.00
N GLY A 42 -8.66 9.74 -23.22
CA GLY A 42 -8.73 9.59 -21.79
C GLY A 42 -9.16 8.17 -21.50
N SER A 43 -8.28 7.41 -20.92
CA SER A 43 -8.64 6.25 -20.13
C SER A 43 -9.75 6.67 -19.17
N GLU A 44 -10.98 6.22 -19.40
CA GLU A 44 -12.11 6.45 -18.50
C GLU A 44 -11.79 5.80 -17.16
N MET A 45 -11.28 6.61 -16.22
CA MET A 45 -11.30 6.23 -14.82
C MET A 45 -12.76 6.12 -14.39
N ASN A 46 -13.26 4.90 -14.36
CA ASN A 46 -14.55 4.59 -13.74
C ASN A 46 -14.40 4.76 -12.22
N THR A 47 -14.61 5.98 -11.72
CA THR A 47 -14.49 6.35 -10.32
C THR A 47 -15.81 6.13 -9.57
N THR A 48 -16.33 4.90 -9.55
CA THR A 48 -17.45 4.50 -8.68
C THR A 48 -17.10 3.26 -7.84
N GLY A 49 -15.87 3.17 -7.34
CA GLY A 49 -15.43 2.13 -6.43
C GLY A 49 -14.38 2.67 -5.48
N MET A 50 -14.32 2.14 -4.26
CA MET A 50 -13.12 2.32 -3.42
C MET A 50 -11.90 1.95 -4.25
N ALA A 51 -10.89 2.82 -4.23
CA ALA A 51 -9.63 2.54 -4.91
C ALA A 51 -9.09 1.17 -4.45
N ASN A 52 -8.58 0.37 -5.41
CA ASN A 52 -8.02 -0.95 -5.10
C ASN A 52 -6.68 -0.76 -4.36
N PRO A 53 -6.56 -1.13 -3.08
CA PRO A 53 -5.34 -0.89 -2.31
C PRO A 53 -4.12 -1.61 -2.90
N ALA A 54 -4.31 -2.74 -3.57
CA ALA A 54 -3.22 -3.46 -4.22
C ALA A 54 -2.67 -2.69 -5.44
N SER A 55 -3.55 -2.10 -6.27
CA SER A 55 -3.14 -1.25 -7.39
C SER A 55 -2.48 0.05 -6.91
N GLU A 56 -3.01 0.66 -5.83
CA GLU A 56 -2.39 1.85 -5.22
C GLU A 56 -1.00 1.53 -4.67
N TYR A 57 -0.85 0.37 -4.02
CA TYR A 57 0.45 -0.08 -3.53
C TYR A 57 1.44 -0.29 -4.69
N CYS A 58 1.04 -0.95 -5.78
CA CYS A 58 1.86 -1.12 -6.98
C CYS A 58 2.40 0.23 -7.50
N VAL A 59 1.51 1.22 -7.67
CA VAL A 59 1.89 2.56 -8.13
C VAL A 59 2.82 3.25 -7.13
N SER A 60 2.58 3.10 -5.82
CA SER A 60 3.45 3.67 -4.78
C SER A 60 4.87 3.11 -4.80
N GLN A 61 5.03 1.87 -5.28
CA GLN A 61 6.33 1.23 -5.49
C GLN A 61 6.97 1.57 -6.84
N GLY A 62 6.39 2.52 -7.60
CA GLY A 62 6.87 2.92 -8.92
C GLY A 62 6.55 1.93 -10.03
N GLY A 63 5.60 1.04 -9.80
CA GLY A 63 5.10 0.09 -10.78
C GLY A 63 3.93 0.65 -11.61
N THR A 64 3.55 -0.11 -12.63
CA THR A 64 2.35 0.10 -13.45
C THR A 64 1.37 -1.03 -13.17
N SER A 65 0.13 -0.67 -12.82
CA SER A 65 -0.96 -1.62 -12.59
C SER A 65 -1.66 -1.95 -13.92
N GLU A 66 -1.83 -3.23 -14.21
CA GLU A 66 -2.55 -3.74 -15.38
C GLU A 66 -3.56 -4.80 -14.98
N ASN A 67 -4.76 -4.76 -15.56
CA ASN A 67 -5.73 -5.85 -15.44
C ASN A 67 -5.51 -6.86 -16.55
N ARG A 68 -5.39 -8.13 -16.20
CA ARG A 68 -5.26 -9.26 -17.14
C ARG A 68 -6.36 -10.29 -16.92
N LYS A 69 -6.54 -11.18 -17.87
CA LYS A 69 -7.46 -12.32 -17.78
C LYS A 69 -6.66 -13.62 -17.82
N ASP A 70 -7.05 -14.54 -16.98
CA ASP A 70 -6.53 -15.90 -17.04
C ASP A 70 -7.20 -16.71 -18.17
N LYS A 71 -6.79 -17.98 -18.28
CA LYS A 71 -7.33 -18.91 -19.30
C LYS A 71 -8.83 -19.21 -19.13
N ASP A 72 -9.37 -18.98 -17.94
CA ASP A 72 -10.78 -19.23 -17.59
C ASP A 72 -11.60 -17.93 -17.68
N GLY A 73 -10.96 -16.78 -18.04
CA GLY A 73 -11.57 -15.47 -18.22
C GLY A 73 -11.70 -14.65 -16.93
N ALA A 74 -11.19 -15.15 -15.81
CA ALA A 74 -11.17 -14.39 -14.56
C ALA A 74 -10.14 -13.25 -14.62
N GLU A 75 -10.54 -12.08 -14.14
CA GLU A 75 -9.68 -10.89 -14.14
C GLU A 75 -8.80 -10.85 -12.89
N PHE A 76 -7.54 -10.47 -13.07
CA PHE A 76 -6.59 -10.28 -11.97
C PHE A 76 -5.65 -9.10 -12.28
N GLY A 77 -5.19 -8.41 -11.22
CA GLY A 77 -4.26 -7.31 -11.33
C GLY A 77 -2.80 -7.79 -11.38
N VAL A 78 -2.01 -7.20 -12.25
CA VAL A 78 -0.57 -7.42 -12.37
C VAL A 78 0.16 -6.10 -12.16
N CYS A 79 1.11 -6.09 -11.24
CA CYS A 79 2.04 -5.00 -11.03
C CYS A 79 3.31 -5.24 -11.85
N ILE A 80 3.61 -4.33 -12.77
CA ILE A 80 4.84 -4.32 -13.55
C ILE A 80 5.79 -3.31 -12.92
N LEU A 81 6.84 -3.79 -12.27
CA LEU A 81 7.84 -2.95 -11.63
C LEU A 81 8.80 -2.31 -12.65
N SER A 82 9.49 -1.26 -12.25
CA SER A 82 10.43 -0.52 -13.12
C SER A 82 11.60 -1.36 -13.65
N ASN A 83 11.92 -2.48 -13.02
CA ASN A 83 12.91 -3.47 -13.46
C ASN A 83 12.35 -4.48 -14.48
N GLY A 84 11.05 -4.39 -14.82
CA GLY A 84 10.34 -5.33 -15.69
C GLY A 84 9.83 -6.59 -14.99
N GLU A 85 9.98 -6.71 -13.67
CA GLU A 85 9.41 -7.80 -12.90
C GLU A 85 7.89 -7.65 -12.82
N GLU A 86 7.16 -8.75 -13.09
CA GLU A 86 5.71 -8.81 -13.00
C GLU A 86 5.30 -9.58 -11.74
N ARG A 87 4.35 -9.01 -10.98
CA ARG A 87 3.83 -9.60 -9.75
C ARG A 87 2.31 -9.50 -9.72
N GLU A 88 1.63 -10.51 -9.21
CA GLU A 88 0.19 -10.41 -8.94
C GLU A 88 -0.01 -9.38 -7.81
N GLU A 89 -0.91 -8.40 -8.05
CA GLU A 89 -1.03 -7.21 -7.20
C GLU A 89 -1.42 -7.51 -5.76
N TRP A 90 -2.39 -8.40 -5.56
CA TRP A 90 -2.84 -8.73 -4.21
C TRP A 90 -1.82 -9.52 -3.41
N SER A 91 -1.06 -10.40 -4.07
CA SER A 91 0.06 -11.10 -3.43
C SER A 91 1.15 -10.12 -3.03
N PHE A 92 1.51 -9.22 -3.95
CA PHE A 92 2.51 -8.18 -3.71
C PHE A 92 2.12 -7.23 -2.58
N TYR A 93 0.84 -6.82 -2.52
CA TYR A 93 0.32 -5.99 -1.45
C TYR A 93 0.34 -6.72 -0.10
N ARG A 94 -0.15 -7.97 -0.04
CA ARG A 94 -0.16 -8.76 1.19
C ARG A 94 1.23 -9.05 1.73
N GLU A 95 2.20 -9.29 0.87
CA GLU A 95 3.60 -9.48 1.27
C GLU A 95 4.14 -8.24 2.01
N SER A 96 3.80 -7.05 1.53
CA SER A 96 4.23 -5.79 2.15
C SER A 96 3.72 -5.60 3.57
N GLU A 97 2.62 -6.25 3.92
CA GLU A 97 2.05 -6.16 5.27
C GLU A 97 2.87 -6.91 6.33
N TYR A 98 3.79 -7.79 5.92
CA TYR A 98 4.66 -8.56 6.81
C TYR A 98 6.09 -8.04 6.85
N VAL A 99 6.57 -7.51 5.72
CA VAL A 99 7.95 -7.01 5.61
C VAL A 99 8.19 -5.84 6.57
N GLY A 100 9.27 -5.94 7.35
CA GLY A 100 9.62 -4.95 8.37
C GLY A 100 9.02 -5.20 9.75
N LEU A 101 8.08 -6.15 9.90
CA LEU A 101 7.57 -6.53 11.21
C LEU A 101 8.61 -7.34 11.99
N SER A 102 8.53 -7.26 13.33
CA SER A 102 9.20 -8.24 14.17
C SER A 102 8.61 -9.63 13.93
N LEU A 103 9.40 -10.69 14.13
CA LEU A 103 8.90 -12.06 13.98
C LEU A 103 7.64 -12.30 14.82
N ALA A 104 7.62 -11.80 16.06
CA ALA A 104 6.47 -11.96 16.96
C ALA A 104 5.20 -11.27 16.42
N ASP A 105 5.34 -10.05 15.86
CA ASP A 105 4.21 -9.30 15.29
C ASP A 105 3.71 -9.96 14.00
N ALA A 106 4.63 -10.49 13.17
CA ALA A 106 4.28 -11.20 11.94
C ALA A 106 3.50 -12.50 12.23
N GLU A 107 3.95 -13.28 13.22
CA GLU A 107 3.24 -14.49 13.69
C GLU A 107 1.86 -14.14 14.27
N ALA A 108 1.77 -13.08 15.08
CA ALA A 108 0.50 -12.61 15.65
C ALA A 108 -0.48 -12.19 14.55
N LYS A 109 -0.01 -11.41 13.55
CA LYS A 109 -0.80 -10.97 12.39
C LYS A 109 -1.32 -12.16 11.57
N ALA A 110 -0.46 -13.12 11.26
CA ALA A 110 -0.85 -14.32 10.52
C ALA A 110 -1.92 -15.13 11.29
N LYS A 111 -1.74 -15.28 12.59
CA LYS A 111 -2.71 -15.97 13.47
C LYS A 111 -4.06 -15.23 13.51
N GLU A 112 -4.07 -13.91 13.58
CA GLU A 112 -5.29 -13.09 13.57
C GLU A 112 -6.03 -13.23 12.23
N SER A 113 -5.28 -13.27 11.12
CA SER A 113 -5.82 -13.46 9.77
C SER A 113 -6.20 -14.92 9.48
N GLY A 114 -5.90 -15.87 10.38
CA GLY A 114 -6.18 -17.29 10.20
C GLY A 114 -5.30 -17.97 9.13
N VAL A 115 -4.15 -17.37 8.78
CA VAL A 115 -3.21 -17.92 7.80
C VAL A 115 -2.05 -18.64 8.50
N GLU A 116 -1.52 -19.69 7.86
CA GLU A 116 -0.34 -20.39 8.35
C GLU A 116 0.92 -19.55 8.08
N PHE A 117 1.76 -19.40 9.10
CA PHE A 117 3.04 -18.72 8.99
C PHE A 117 4.18 -19.72 9.26
N ARG A 118 5.21 -19.70 8.42
CA ARG A 118 6.42 -20.47 8.66
C ARG A 118 7.67 -19.70 8.28
N ILE A 119 8.75 -19.96 8.98
CA ILE A 119 10.06 -19.40 8.66
C ILE A 119 10.72 -20.31 7.61
N ALA A 120 10.98 -19.75 6.42
CA ALA A 120 11.69 -20.43 5.35
C ALA A 120 13.20 -20.30 5.50
N GLU A 121 13.67 -19.15 5.99
CA GLU A 121 15.07 -18.86 6.25
C GLU A 121 15.19 -17.96 7.48
N GLN A 122 16.19 -18.21 8.30
CA GLN A 122 16.50 -17.39 9.46
C GLN A 122 18.01 -17.13 9.56
N ASP A 123 18.38 -15.85 9.56
CA ASP A 123 19.77 -15.38 9.67
C ASP A 123 20.71 -16.03 8.65
N GLY A 124 20.22 -16.24 7.41
CA GLY A 124 20.94 -16.88 6.32
C GLY A 124 20.92 -18.42 6.35
N GLU A 125 20.24 -19.03 7.32
CA GLU A 125 20.07 -20.46 7.41
C GLU A 125 18.70 -20.90 6.91
N ALA A 126 18.68 -21.68 5.81
CA ALA A 126 17.44 -22.25 5.28
C ALA A 126 16.87 -23.30 6.23
N LYS A 127 15.56 -23.26 6.44
CA LYS A 127 14.86 -24.26 7.26
C LYS A 127 14.31 -25.40 6.38
N ALA A 128 14.21 -26.59 6.97
CA ALA A 128 13.56 -27.70 6.29
C ALA A 128 12.06 -27.44 6.15
N LEU A 129 11.58 -27.35 4.91
CA LEU A 129 10.16 -27.10 4.59
C LEU A 129 9.53 -28.37 4.05
N THR A 130 8.24 -28.55 4.36
CA THR A 130 7.40 -29.57 3.72
C THR A 130 7.07 -29.14 2.28
N MET A 131 6.92 -30.12 1.38
CA MET A 131 6.63 -29.89 -0.05
C MET A 131 5.14 -29.72 -0.34
N ASP A 132 4.29 -29.65 0.69
CA ASP A 132 2.85 -29.43 0.55
C ASP A 132 2.57 -27.97 0.21
N LEU A 133 1.76 -27.74 -0.81
CA LEU A 133 1.23 -26.42 -1.15
C LEU A 133 0.02 -26.12 -0.29
N ARG A 134 0.02 -24.97 0.39
CA ARG A 134 -1.12 -24.46 1.18
C ARG A 134 -1.45 -23.04 0.79
N PRO A 135 -2.52 -22.84 -0.01
CA PRO A 135 -2.90 -21.52 -0.47
C PRO A 135 -3.04 -20.52 0.68
N GLY A 136 -2.38 -19.37 0.55
CA GLY A 136 -2.36 -18.29 1.53
C GLY A 136 -1.32 -18.43 2.63
N ARG A 137 -0.55 -19.54 2.69
CA ARG A 137 0.52 -19.69 3.68
C ARG A 137 1.65 -18.69 3.43
N VAL A 138 2.08 -18.03 4.49
CA VAL A 138 3.18 -17.07 4.49
C VAL A 138 4.50 -17.78 4.81
N ASN A 139 5.44 -17.74 3.86
CA ASN A 139 6.80 -18.25 4.03
C ASN A 139 7.75 -17.06 4.20
N ALA A 140 8.30 -16.88 5.39
CA ALA A 140 9.08 -15.70 5.75
C ALA A 140 10.60 -15.97 5.77
N VAL A 141 11.36 -14.99 5.30
CA VAL A 141 12.78 -14.82 5.57
C VAL A 141 12.95 -13.84 6.71
N VAL A 142 13.64 -14.26 7.77
CA VAL A 142 13.81 -13.46 8.99
C VAL A 142 15.30 -13.23 9.23
N ASN A 143 15.69 -11.96 9.39
CA ASN A 143 17.05 -11.57 9.75
C ASN A 143 17.04 -10.72 11.01
N SER A 144 17.84 -11.07 11.98
CA SER A 144 17.93 -10.38 13.28
C SER A 144 16.57 -10.15 13.94
N GLY A 145 15.66 -11.13 13.81
CA GLY A 145 14.32 -11.10 14.40
C GLY A 145 13.32 -10.22 13.65
N VAL A 146 13.66 -9.71 12.44
CA VAL A 146 12.78 -8.91 11.58
C VAL A 146 12.51 -9.65 10.28
N VAL A 147 11.28 -9.63 9.80
CA VAL A 147 10.89 -10.18 8.50
C VAL A 147 11.45 -9.29 7.39
N THR A 148 12.31 -9.84 6.54
CA THR A 148 12.95 -9.12 5.44
C THR A 148 12.32 -9.40 4.08
N SER A 149 11.72 -10.56 3.92
CA SER A 149 10.88 -10.88 2.75
C SER A 149 9.89 -11.98 3.11
N VAL A 150 8.84 -12.09 2.32
CA VAL A 150 7.87 -13.20 2.40
C VAL A 150 7.49 -13.66 0.99
N VAL A 151 7.02 -14.90 0.90
CA VAL A 151 6.34 -15.45 -0.27
C VAL A 151 5.02 -16.04 0.21
N ILE A 152 3.91 -15.65 -0.42
CA ILE A 152 2.57 -16.19 -0.13
C ILE A 152 2.24 -17.23 -1.19
N GLU A 153 1.88 -18.46 -0.77
CA GLU A 153 1.54 -19.58 -1.65
C GLU A 153 0.15 -19.46 -2.26
#